data_1499bca3babf93186017e9f3c926f45e
#
_entry.id   1499bca3babf93186017e9f3c926f45e
#
_cell.length_a   1.000
_cell.length_b   1.000
_cell.length_c   1.000
_cell.angle_alpha   90.00
_cell.angle_beta   90.00
_cell.angle_gamma   90.00
#
_symmetry.space_group_name_H-M   'P 1'
#
loop_
_entity.id
_entity.type
_entity.pdbx_description
1 polymer ?
#
loop_
_entity_poly.entity_id
_entity_poly.type
_entity_poly.pdbx_seq_one_letter_code
_entity_poly.pdbx_strand_id
1 'polypeptide(L)'
;MVSDECTLLKQFKSGEREAFDRLFKMYAPQLGYFCLRLVRQEDAEEIVQETFIKLWETRDKIKVELNFNTYITTIAKNLIYDMFRKKLVEQRYYQKFQSLIQEQLAVENELFRKNLQEVMFDSINKL
;
A
#
# COMPACT_ATOMS: atom_id res chain seq x y z
N MET A 1 0.52 -18.24 11.31
CA MET A 1 -0.80 -18.48 11.86
C MET A 1 -1.49 -17.17 12.18
N VAL A 2 -2.79 -17.19 12.10
CA VAL A 2 -3.59 -15.97 12.27
C VAL A 2 -3.38 -15.34 13.64
N SER A 3 -3.23 -16.15 14.68
CA SER A 3 -3.03 -15.66 16.03
C SER A 3 -1.72 -14.90 16.21
N ASP A 4 -0.65 -15.32 15.53
CA ASP A 4 0.65 -14.67 15.60
C ASP A 4 0.62 -13.31 14.91
N GLU A 5 -0.04 -13.23 13.76
CA GLU A 5 -0.19 -11.98 13.06
C GLU A 5 -1.07 -11.00 13.82
N CYS A 6 -2.17 -11.46 14.40
CA CYS A 6 -3.02 -10.65 15.25
C CYS A 6 -2.25 -10.09 16.44
N THR A 7 -1.46 -10.92 17.09
CA THR A 7 -0.65 -10.50 18.23
C THR A 7 0.36 -9.45 17.81
N LEU A 8 1.02 -9.68 16.67
CA LEU A 8 2.00 -8.76 16.14
C LEU A 8 1.38 -7.40 15.81
N LEU A 9 0.18 -7.40 15.20
CA LEU A 9 -0.52 -6.16 14.89
C LEU A 9 -0.95 -5.41 16.15
N LYS A 10 -1.37 -6.11 17.18
CA LYS A 10 -1.72 -5.49 18.46
C LYS A 10 -0.50 -4.85 19.10
N GLN A 11 0.64 -5.52 19.06
CA GLN A 11 1.90 -4.98 19.56
C GLN A 11 2.32 -3.75 18.77
N PHE A 12 2.17 -3.80 17.46
CA PHE A 12 2.44 -2.65 16.60
C PHE A 12 1.54 -1.48 16.94
N LYS A 13 0.24 -1.72 17.10
CA LYS A 13 -0.72 -0.68 17.49
C LYS A 13 -0.34 0.00 18.79
N SER A 14 0.18 -0.76 19.74
CA SER A 14 0.60 -0.20 21.02
C SER A 14 1.95 0.51 20.96
N GLY A 15 2.58 0.54 19.81
CA GLY A 15 3.81 1.30 19.59
C GLY A 15 5.10 0.53 19.82
N GLU A 16 5.04 -0.79 19.84
CA GLU A 16 6.24 -1.60 20.00
C GLU A 16 7.07 -1.60 18.72
N ARG A 17 8.29 -1.12 18.83
CA ARG A 17 9.19 -0.97 17.69
C ARG A 17 9.60 -2.29 17.07
N GLU A 18 9.80 -3.30 17.90
CA GLU A 18 10.13 -4.63 17.41
C GLU A 18 9.04 -5.22 16.52
N ALA A 19 7.78 -4.97 16.88
CA ALA A 19 6.65 -5.40 16.07
C ALA A 19 6.65 -4.69 14.72
N PHE A 20 6.97 -3.40 14.69
CA PHE A 20 7.10 -2.64 13.46
C PHE A 20 8.19 -3.22 12.57
N ASP A 21 9.36 -3.50 13.13
CA ASP A 21 10.49 -4.04 12.38
C ASP A 21 10.15 -5.41 11.78
N ARG A 22 9.44 -6.24 12.53
CA ARG A 22 9.02 -7.56 12.05
C ARG A 22 8.01 -7.45 10.93
N LEU A 23 7.04 -6.55 11.05
CA LEU A 23 6.06 -6.30 10.00
C LEU A 23 6.73 -5.77 8.74
N PHE A 24 7.69 -4.89 8.90
CA PHE A 24 8.46 -4.37 7.77
C PHE A 24 9.15 -5.51 7.03
N LYS A 25 9.85 -6.38 7.75
CA LYS A 25 10.56 -7.50 7.14
C LYS A 25 9.62 -8.49 6.45
N MET A 26 8.43 -8.67 7.00
CA MET A 26 7.45 -9.60 6.43
C MET A 26 6.79 -9.05 5.17
N TYR A 27 6.48 -7.78 5.13
CA TYR A 27 5.63 -7.22 4.08
C TYR A 27 6.37 -6.33 3.08
N ALA A 28 7.52 -5.76 3.43
CA ALA A 28 8.24 -4.87 2.53
C ALA A 28 8.63 -5.52 1.21
N PRO A 29 9.09 -6.79 1.16
CA PRO A 29 9.41 -7.42 -0.12
C PRO A 29 8.21 -7.51 -1.05
N GLN A 30 7.06 -7.96 -0.55
CA GLN A 30 5.84 -8.07 -1.35
C GLN A 30 5.37 -6.72 -1.83
N LEU A 31 5.41 -5.73 -0.94
CA LEU A 31 5.02 -4.37 -1.29
C LEU A 31 5.95 -3.79 -2.35
N GLY A 32 7.25 -4.06 -2.22
CA GLY A 32 8.24 -3.65 -3.21
C GLY A 32 7.96 -4.22 -4.59
N TYR A 33 7.63 -5.50 -4.66
CA TYR A 33 7.27 -6.14 -5.93
C TYR A 33 6.02 -5.50 -6.54
N PHE A 34 5.03 -5.21 -5.73
CA PHE A 34 3.84 -4.51 -6.20
C PHE A 34 4.21 -3.15 -6.80
N CYS A 35 5.02 -2.38 -6.09
CA CYS A 35 5.42 -1.06 -6.55
C CYS A 35 6.26 -1.11 -7.83
N LEU A 36 7.15 -2.09 -7.96
CA LEU A 36 8.00 -2.25 -9.14
C LEU A 36 7.22 -2.52 -10.42
N ARG A 37 5.99 -2.98 -10.31
CA ARG A 37 5.13 -3.17 -11.48
C ARG A 37 4.60 -1.85 -12.03
N LEU A 38 4.65 -0.79 -11.23
CA LEU A 38 4.03 0.49 -11.56
C LEU A 38 5.05 1.61 -11.68
N VAL A 39 6.17 1.53 -10.98
CA VAL A 39 7.17 2.61 -10.93
C VAL A 39 8.58 2.03 -11.04
N ARG A 40 9.57 2.92 -11.20
CA ARG A 40 10.98 2.53 -11.23
C ARG A 40 11.44 2.07 -9.85
N GLN A 41 12.55 1.35 -9.83
CA GLN A 41 13.10 0.81 -8.58
C GLN A 41 13.33 1.89 -7.52
N GLU A 42 13.89 3.02 -7.92
CA GLU A 42 14.18 4.12 -6.99
C GLU A 42 12.89 4.65 -6.35
N ASP A 43 11.86 4.83 -7.16
CA ASP A 43 10.56 5.29 -6.69
C ASP A 43 9.88 4.23 -5.84
N ALA A 44 10.02 2.96 -6.22
CA ALA A 44 9.42 1.87 -5.45
C ALA A 44 9.98 1.80 -4.04
N GLU A 45 11.29 1.94 -3.90
CA GLU A 45 11.93 1.95 -2.58
C GLU A 45 11.42 3.09 -1.71
N GLU A 46 11.29 4.27 -2.30
CA GLU A 46 10.77 5.44 -1.60
C GLU A 46 9.31 5.24 -1.18
N ILE A 47 8.49 4.69 -2.07
CA ILE A 47 7.08 4.40 -1.77
C ILE A 47 6.95 3.40 -0.62
N VAL A 48 7.77 2.35 -0.63
CA VAL A 48 7.75 1.37 0.46
C VAL A 48 8.09 2.03 1.78
N GLN A 49 9.13 2.84 1.82
CA GLN A 49 9.53 3.56 3.04
C GLN A 49 8.42 4.48 3.53
N GLU A 50 7.86 5.28 2.64
CA GLU A 50 6.78 6.21 3.02
C GLU A 50 5.54 5.48 3.49
N THR A 51 5.24 4.33 2.89
CA THR A 51 4.09 3.51 3.31
C THR A 51 4.26 3.10 4.77
N PHE A 52 5.43 2.63 5.15
CA PHE A 52 5.66 2.20 6.52
C PHE A 52 5.76 3.35 7.50
N ILE A 53 6.23 4.52 7.06
CA ILE A 53 6.18 5.73 7.88
C ILE A 53 4.74 6.11 8.17
N LYS A 54 3.88 6.11 7.16
CA LYS A 54 2.45 6.39 7.35
C LYS A 54 1.78 5.36 8.24
N LEU A 55 2.15 4.10 8.10
CA LEU A 55 1.65 3.05 8.99
C LEU A 55 1.99 3.35 10.44
N TRP A 56 3.23 3.73 10.70
CA TRP A 56 3.67 4.08 12.05
C TRP A 56 2.86 5.25 12.61
N GLU A 57 2.69 6.29 11.79
CA GLU A 57 1.97 7.49 12.21
C GLU A 57 0.49 7.23 12.50
N THR A 58 -0.12 6.29 11.76
CA THR A 58 -1.55 6.00 11.88
C THR A 58 -1.83 4.64 12.52
N ARG A 59 -0.86 4.08 13.23
CA ARG A 59 -0.97 2.73 13.78
C ARG A 59 -2.16 2.53 14.72
N ASP A 60 -2.54 3.56 15.42
CA ASP A 60 -3.69 3.52 16.32
C ASP A 60 -5.03 3.36 15.61
N LYS A 61 -5.08 3.69 14.32
CA LYS A 61 -6.28 3.60 13.50
C LYS A 61 -6.43 2.26 12.80
N ILE A 62 -5.41 1.41 12.85
CA ILE A 62 -5.45 0.12 12.17
C ILE A 62 -6.40 -0.82 12.90
N LYS A 63 -7.29 -1.44 12.15
CA LYS A 63 -8.19 -2.47 12.68
C LYS A 63 -7.53 -3.83 12.51
N VAL A 64 -7.32 -4.52 13.61
CA VAL A 64 -6.62 -5.81 13.63
C VAL A 64 -7.35 -6.86 12.78
N GLU A 65 -8.65 -6.73 12.66
CA GLU A 65 -9.50 -7.66 11.91
C GLU A 65 -9.36 -7.51 10.39
N LEU A 66 -8.85 -6.38 9.92
CA LEU A 66 -8.69 -6.14 8.49
C LEU A 66 -7.44 -6.84 7.97
N ASN A 67 -7.46 -7.15 6.67
CA ASN A 67 -6.29 -7.72 5.99
C ASN A 67 -5.19 -6.66 5.94
N PHE A 68 -4.10 -6.93 6.62
CA PHE A 68 -3.01 -5.97 6.74
C PHE A 68 -2.34 -5.71 5.38
N ASN A 69 -2.16 -6.76 4.58
CA ASN A 69 -1.57 -6.61 3.24
C ASN A 69 -2.40 -5.67 2.35
N THR A 70 -3.71 -5.80 2.41
CA THR A 70 -4.63 -4.92 1.70
C THR A 70 -4.48 -3.48 2.17
N TYR A 71 -4.36 -3.29 3.47
CA TYR A 71 -4.23 -1.97 4.06
C TYR A 71 -2.94 -1.26 3.58
N ILE A 72 -1.80 -1.95 3.65
CA ILE A 72 -0.53 -1.34 3.23
C ILE A 72 -0.46 -1.12 1.73
N THR A 73 -1.05 -2.01 0.94
CA THR A 73 -1.08 -1.87 -0.51
C THR A 73 -1.92 -0.66 -0.93
N THR A 74 -3.00 -0.41 -0.22
CA THR A 74 -3.84 0.77 -0.46
C THR A 74 -3.07 2.06 -0.19
N ILE A 75 -2.32 2.11 0.89
CA ILE A 75 -1.47 3.28 1.19
C ILE A 75 -0.46 3.50 0.06
N ALA A 76 0.24 2.45 -0.33
CA ALA A 76 1.25 2.54 -1.39
C ALA A 76 0.63 2.99 -2.71
N LYS A 77 -0.52 2.46 -3.06
CA LYS A 77 -1.23 2.83 -4.28
C LYS A 77 -1.58 4.32 -4.29
N ASN A 78 -2.06 4.84 -3.19
CA ASN A 78 -2.38 6.26 -3.09
C ASN A 78 -1.13 7.13 -3.22
N LEU A 79 -0.02 6.71 -2.66
CA LEU A 79 1.26 7.40 -2.80
C LEU A 79 1.75 7.39 -4.26
N ILE A 80 1.57 6.28 -4.95
CA ILE A 80 1.94 6.17 -6.36
C ILE A 80 1.08 7.11 -7.21
N TYR A 81 -0.23 7.18 -6.96
CA TYR A 81 -1.10 8.10 -7.66
C TYR A 81 -0.67 9.55 -7.46
N ASP A 82 -0.35 9.92 -6.22
CA ASP A 82 0.09 11.26 -5.91
C ASP A 82 1.40 11.60 -6.62
N MET A 83 2.30 10.64 -6.67
CA MET A 83 3.57 10.81 -7.37
C MET A 83 3.36 11.06 -8.86
N PHE A 84 2.51 10.27 -9.50
CA PHE A 84 2.21 10.46 -10.91
C PHE A 84 1.52 11.79 -11.17
N ARG A 85 0.59 12.18 -10.33
CA ARG A 85 -0.07 13.48 -10.44
C ARG A 85 0.92 14.63 -10.39
N LYS A 86 1.85 14.58 -9.45
CA LYS A 86 2.88 15.61 -9.32
C LYS A 86 3.77 15.68 -10.55
N LYS A 87 4.21 14.52 -11.05
CA LYS A 87 5.04 14.46 -12.26
C LYS A 87 4.31 15.02 -13.46
N LEU A 88 3.04 14.70 -13.61
CA LEU A 88 2.24 15.17 -14.73
C LEU A 88 2.01 16.68 -14.66
N VAL A 89 1.79 17.22 -13.47
CA VAL A 89 1.61 18.66 -13.29
C VAL A 89 2.90 19.42 -13.60
N GLU A 90 4.04 18.87 -13.24
CA GLU A 90 5.35 19.49 -13.47
C GLU A 90 5.75 19.46 -14.95
N GLN A 91 5.20 18.54 -15.74
CA GLN A 91 5.54 18.42 -17.15
C GLN A 91 4.49 19.09 -18.02
N ARG A 92 4.98 19.90 -18.97
CA ARG A 92 4.11 20.62 -19.92
C ARG A 92 3.32 19.71 -20.85
N TYR A 93 3.57 18.41 -20.80
CA TYR A 93 2.89 17.42 -21.64
C TYR A 93 1.81 16.67 -20.88
N TYR A 94 1.25 17.31 -19.90
CA TYR A 94 0.28 16.73 -18.96
C TYR A 94 -0.80 15.90 -19.64
N GLN A 95 -1.49 16.47 -20.62
CA GLN A 95 -2.62 15.79 -21.25
C GLN A 95 -2.22 14.55 -22.04
N LYS A 96 -1.08 14.64 -22.75
CA LYS A 96 -0.59 13.54 -23.57
C LYS A 96 -0.14 12.35 -22.74
N PHE A 97 0.63 12.61 -21.71
CA PHE A 97 1.11 11.57 -20.81
C PHE A 97 0.04 11.05 -19.88
N GLN A 98 -0.88 11.93 -19.45
CA GLN A 98 -2.00 11.55 -18.60
C GLN A 98 -2.83 10.44 -19.25
N SER A 99 -3.15 10.58 -20.53
CA SER A 99 -3.92 9.57 -21.25
C SER A 99 -3.24 8.20 -21.24
N LEU A 100 -1.95 8.17 -21.55
CA LEU A 100 -1.17 6.92 -21.60
C LEU A 100 -1.03 6.28 -20.22
N ILE A 101 -0.71 7.08 -19.22
CA ILE A 101 -0.49 6.59 -17.86
C ILE A 101 -1.81 6.14 -17.24
N GLN A 102 -2.88 6.90 -17.44
CA GLN A 102 -4.20 6.51 -16.94
C GLN A 102 -4.71 5.23 -17.59
N GLU A 103 -4.47 5.06 -18.88
CA GLU A 103 -4.86 3.85 -19.57
C GLU A 103 -4.16 2.62 -18.99
N GLN A 104 -2.85 2.72 -18.77
CA GLN A 104 -2.06 1.65 -18.19
C GLN A 104 -2.45 1.39 -16.74
N LEU A 105 -2.59 2.44 -15.95
CA LEU A 105 -2.98 2.31 -14.54
C LEU A 105 -4.43 1.89 -14.39
N ALA A 106 -5.31 2.26 -15.33
CA ALA A 106 -6.71 1.86 -15.26
C ALA A 106 -6.87 0.34 -15.36
N VAL A 107 -6.13 -0.30 -16.26
CA VAL A 107 -6.19 -1.75 -16.41
C VAL A 107 -5.71 -2.44 -15.14
N GLU A 108 -4.57 -2.05 -14.62
CA GLU A 108 -4.01 -2.64 -13.41
C GLU A 108 -4.82 -2.28 -12.16
N ASN A 109 -5.35 -1.06 -12.12
CA ASN A 109 -6.17 -0.63 -10.99
C ASN A 109 -7.51 -1.32 -10.94
N GLU A 110 -8.12 -1.61 -12.08
CA GLU A 110 -9.38 -2.35 -12.06
C GLU A 110 -9.20 -3.73 -11.44
N LEU A 111 -8.14 -4.43 -11.86
CA LEU A 111 -7.82 -5.72 -11.29
C LEU A 111 -7.48 -5.59 -9.80
N PHE A 112 -6.70 -4.60 -9.46
CA PHE A 112 -6.27 -4.38 -8.09
C PHE A 112 -7.44 -3.96 -7.20
N ARG A 113 -8.27 -3.04 -7.65
CA ARG A 113 -9.46 -2.61 -6.91
C ARG A 113 -10.43 -3.76 -6.70
N LYS A 114 -10.61 -4.57 -7.73
CA LYS A 114 -11.49 -5.73 -7.65
C LYS A 114 -10.99 -6.69 -6.59
N ASN A 115 -9.70 -6.99 -6.62
CA ASN A 115 -9.09 -7.87 -5.63
C ASN A 115 -9.16 -7.27 -4.23
N LEU A 116 -8.90 -5.96 -4.09
CA LEU A 116 -9.01 -5.27 -2.82
C LEU A 116 -10.41 -5.29 -2.28
N GLN A 117 -11.39 -4.99 -3.12
CA GLN A 117 -12.79 -4.98 -2.70
C GLN A 117 -13.23 -6.37 -2.24
N GLU A 118 -12.83 -7.40 -2.96
CA GLU A 118 -13.17 -8.77 -2.58
C GLU A 118 -12.55 -9.14 -1.24
N VAL A 119 -11.26 -8.82 -1.06
CA VAL A 119 -10.56 -9.14 0.19
C VAL A 119 -11.12 -8.34 1.35
N MET A 120 -11.36 -7.04 1.16
CA MET A 120 -11.92 -6.18 2.21
C MET A 120 -13.34 -6.60 2.55
N PHE A 121 -14.13 -6.93 1.54
CA PHE A 121 -15.51 -7.36 1.74
C PHE A 121 -15.56 -8.67 2.50
N ASP A 122 -14.71 -9.62 2.13
CA ASP A 122 -14.59 -10.89 2.85
C ASP A 122 -14.16 -10.67 4.29
N SER A 123 -13.21 -9.79 4.51
CA SER A 123 -12.72 -9.47 5.86
C SER A 123 -13.82 -8.84 6.71
N ILE A 124 -14.62 -7.95 6.12
CA ILE A 124 -15.73 -7.29 6.81
C ILE A 124 -16.84 -8.30 7.12
N ASN A 125 -17.14 -9.18 6.16
CA ASN A 125 -18.20 -10.18 6.33
C ASN A 125 -17.85 -11.24 7.38
N LYS A 126 -16.57 -11.44 7.65
CA LYS A 126 -16.13 -12.37 8.70
C LYS A 126 -16.19 -11.77 10.10
N LEU A 127 -16.45 -10.48 10.15
CA LEU A 127 -16.64 -9.80 11.43
C LEU A 127 -18.08 -9.99 11.91
#